data_19c631332aae26cdfab1df274bde9c4b
#
_entry.id   19c631332aae26cdfab1df274bde9c4b
#
_cell.length_a   1.000
_cell.length_b   1.000
_cell.length_c   1.000
_cell.angle_alpha   90.00
_cell.angle_beta   90.00
_cell.angle_gamma   90.00
#
_symmetry.space_group_name_H-M   'P 1'
#
loop_
_entity.id
_entity.type
_entity.pdbx_description
1 polymer ?
#
loop_
_entity_poly.entity_id
_entity_poly.type
_entity_poly.pdbx_seq_one_letter_code
_entity_poly.pdbx_strand_id
1 'polypeptide(L)'
;MFHAFSHQPLFQEPPPVRYTHKTLCQILTAQAEDAEKNRQAAEQLLLRKRGDTVALRGLIEFSNRCTADCFYCGIRRSNRALRRYALNLDEIITSACWCAAQGYGSLVLQSGERHDAHFIRFVSDALREIKAATRSERLPQGVGITLSVGEQSPETYAEWFAAGAHRYLLRMESSSPALFAALHPP
;
A
#
# COMPACT_ATOMS: atom_id res chain seq x y z
N MET A 1 -8.36 32.35 -26.28
CA MET A 1 -9.05 31.35 -27.12
C MET A 1 -8.36 30.02 -26.84
N PHE A 2 -8.80 29.27 -25.82
CA PHE A 2 -8.17 28.01 -25.42
C PHE A 2 -8.89 26.87 -26.13
N HIS A 3 -8.16 26.15 -26.96
CA HIS A 3 -8.67 24.92 -27.60
C HIS A 3 -8.75 23.82 -26.55
N ALA A 4 -9.98 23.40 -26.28
CA ALA A 4 -10.23 22.18 -25.51
C ALA A 4 -9.73 20.97 -26.30
N PHE A 5 -8.66 20.33 -25.82
CA PHE A 5 -8.27 19.01 -26.30
C PHE A 5 -9.32 17.99 -25.83
N SER A 6 -10.18 17.56 -26.75
CA SER A 6 -11.06 16.42 -26.55
C SER A 6 -10.20 15.16 -26.45
N HIS A 7 -10.07 14.62 -25.24
CA HIS A 7 -9.52 13.27 -25.05
C HIS A 7 -10.53 12.25 -25.60
N GLN A 8 -10.43 11.95 -26.88
CA GLN A 8 -10.93 10.65 -27.35
C GLN A 8 -9.99 9.55 -26.85
N PRO A 9 -10.50 8.50 -26.21
CA PRO A 9 -9.67 7.36 -25.84
C PRO A 9 -9.15 6.70 -27.12
N LEU A 10 -7.85 6.80 -27.36
CA LEU A 10 -7.15 6.25 -28.54
C LEU A 10 -7.12 4.71 -28.60
N PHE A 11 -7.70 4.04 -27.61
CA PHE A 11 -7.80 2.58 -27.59
C PHE A 11 -9.15 2.17 -27.00
N GLN A 12 -9.97 1.49 -27.79
CA GLN A 12 -11.05 0.66 -27.25
C GLN A 12 -10.40 -0.40 -26.37
N GLU A 13 -10.69 -0.37 -25.06
CA GLU A 13 -10.24 -1.44 -24.19
C GLU A 13 -10.79 -2.76 -24.70
N PRO A 14 -9.95 -3.78 -24.93
CA PRO A 14 -10.48 -5.10 -25.23
C PRO A 14 -11.36 -5.54 -24.05
N PRO A 15 -12.44 -6.27 -24.31
CA PRO A 15 -13.33 -6.74 -23.27
C PRO A 15 -12.50 -7.46 -22.20
N PRO A 16 -12.87 -7.33 -20.91
CA PRO A 16 -12.12 -7.97 -19.83
C PRO A 16 -12.01 -9.47 -20.10
N VAL A 17 -10.78 -9.96 -20.18
CA VAL A 17 -10.53 -11.40 -20.38
C VAL A 17 -11.07 -12.12 -19.16
N ARG A 18 -12.17 -12.86 -19.32
CA ARG A 18 -12.71 -13.73 -18.28
C ARG A 18 -11.98 -15.06 -18.31
N TYR A 19 -11.11 -15.28 -17.38
CA TYR A 19 -10.47 -16.58 -17.21
C TYR A 19 -11.43 -17.56 -16.56
N THR A 20 -11.58 -18.74 -17.16
CA THR A 20 -12.29 -19.85 -16.52
C THR A 20 -11.40 -20.46 -15.43
N HIS A 21 -11.97 -21.16 -14.46
CA HIS A 21 -11.19 -21.92 -13.47
C HIS A 21 -10.18 -22.85 -14.13
N LYS A 22 -10.59 -23.57 -15.19
CA LYS A 22 -9.71 -24.46 -15.97
C LYS A 22 -8.51 -23.68 -16.55
N THR A 23 -8.75 -22.52 -17.16
CA THR A 23 -7.68 -21.70 -17.74
C THR A 23 -6.72 -21.18 -16.67
N LEU A 24 -7.23 -20.75 -15.50
CA LEU A 24 -6.38 -20.32 -14.39
C LEU A 24 -5.51 -21.47 -13.87
N CYS A 25 -6.07 -22.66 -13.69
CA CYS A 25 -5.30 -23.83 -13.31
C CYS A 25 -4.21 -24.16 -14.34
N GLN A 26 -4.52 -24.11 -15.63
CA GLN A 26 -3.51 -24.34 -16.69
C GLN A 26 -2.38 -23.32 -16.65
N ILE A 27 -2.68 -22.04 -16.45
CA ILE A 27 -1.67 -20.98 -16.34
C ILE A 27 -0.78 -21.21 -15.09
N LEU A 28 -1.41 -21.49 -13.95
CA LEU A 28 -0.71 -21.65 -12.66
C LEU A 28 0.15 -22.91 -12.58
N THR A 29 -0.21 -23.97 -13.31
CA THR A 29 0.52 -25.25 -13.33
C THR A 29 1.38 -25.43 -14.58
N ALA A 30 1.43 -24.42 -15.45
CA ALA A 30 2.24 -24.44 -16.67
C ALA A 30 3.72 -24.67 -16.33
N GLN A 31 4.39 -25.48 -17.16
CA GLN A 31 5.81 -25.82 -17.01
C GLN A 31 6.57 -25.44 -18.29
N ALA A 32 7.87 -25.26 -18.13
CA ALA A 32 8.80 -25.06 -19.23
C ALA A 32 8.32 -24.02 -20.29
N GLU A 33 8.15 -24.45 -21.53
CA GLU A 33 7.80 -23.58 -22.66
C GLU A 33 6.46 -22.86 -22.50
N ASP A 34 5.45 -23.52 -21.91
CA ASP A 34 4.13 -22.88 -21.71
C ASP A 34 4.18 -21.84 -20.59
N ALA A 35 4.96 -22.06 -19.55
CA ALA A 35 5.19 -21.05 -18.51
C ALA A 35 5.90 -19.81 -19.11
N GLU A 36 6.87 -20.01 -19.99
CA GLU A 36 7.57 -18.92 -20.66
C GLU A 36 6.65 -18.14 -21.62
N LYS A 37 5.79 -18.83 -22.38
CA LYS A 37 4.75 -18.16 -23.21
C LYS A 37 3.82 -17.30 -22.38
N ASN A 38 3.38 -17.82 -21.22
CA ASN A 38 2.53 -17.07 -20.28
C ASN A 38 3.25 -15.84 -19.74
N ARG A 39 4.53 -15.95 -19.38
CA ARG A 39 5.36 -14.84 -18.91
C ARG A 39 5.49 -13.76 -19.98
N GLN A 40 5.81 -14.15 -21.23
CA GLN A 40 5.94 -13.21 -22.35
C GLN A 40 4.62 -12.50 -22.67
N ALA A 41 3.50 -13.22 -22.64
CA ALA A 41 2.19 -12.63 -22.84
C ALA A 41 1.85 -11.59 -21.75
N ALA A 42 2.16 -11.89 -20.49
CA ALA A 42 1.97 -10.97 -19.36
C ALA A 42 2.88 -9.73 -19.49
N GLU A 43 4.14 -9.91 -19.87
CA GLU A 43 5.09 -8.80 -20.13
C GLU A 43 4.61 -7.87 -21.25
N GLN A 44 4.19 -8.43 -22.37
CA GLN A 44 3.64 -7.64 -23.46
C GLN A 44 2.39 -6.85 -23.05
N LEU A 45 1.52 -7.46 -22.24
CA LEU A 45 0.36 -6.77 -21.71
C LEU A 45 0.77 -5.62 -20.78
N LEU A 46 1.74 -5.85 -19.90
CA LEU A 46 2.30 -4.83 -19.01
C LEU A 46 2.86 -3.66 -19.82
N LEU A 47 3.71 -3.94 -20.81
CA LEU A 47 4.32 -2.90 -21.66
C LEU A 47 3.26 -2.09 -22.39
N ARG A 48 2.23 -2.72 -22.94
CA ARG A 48 1.11 -2.01 -23.61
C ARG A 48 0.29 -1.14 -22.66
N LYS A 49 0.08 -1.59 -21.43
CA LYS A 49 -0.81 -0.89 -20.47
C LYS A 49 -0.08 0.13 -19.58
N ARG A 50 1.20 -0.07 -19.31
CA ARG A 50 1.99 0.71 -18.33
C ARG A 50 3.31 1.23 -18.89
N GLY A 51 3.74 0.79 -20.07
CA GLY A 51 5.07 1.06 -20.58
C GLY A 51 6.14 0.25 -19.83
N ASP A 52 7.38 0.62 -20.04
CA ASP A 52 8.57 0.03 -19.43
C ASP A 52 9.00 0.71 -18.10
N THR A 53 8.15 1.59 -17.58
CA THR A 53 8.47 2.40 -16.41
C THR A 53 8.06 1.69 -15.12
N VAL A 54 8.97 1.62 -14.15
CA VAL A 54 8.73 1.15 -12.79
C VAL A 54 8.45 2.34 -11.87
N ALA A 55 7.26 2.35 -11.26
CA ALA A 55 6.91 3.37 -10.28
C ALA A 55 7.49 2.98 -8.89
N LEU A 56 8.39 3.80 -8.37
CA LEU A 56 8.92 3.64 -7.02
C LEU A 56 8.00 4.31 -6.00
N ARG A 57 7.93 3.72 -4.80
CA ARG A 57 7.21 4.27 -3.65
C ARG A 57 8.14 4.37 -2.46
N GLY A 58 8.01 5.43 -1.67
CA GLY A 58 8.64 5.52 -0.38
C GLY A 58 8.01 4.54 0.61
N LEU A 59 8.81 4.02 1.54
CA LEU A 59 8.33 3.27 2.70
C LEU A 59 8.89 3.92 3.96
N ILE A 60 8.01 4.30 4.88
CA ILE A 60 8.36 4.84 6.20
C ILE A 60 7.78 3.89 7.24
N GLU A 61 8.65 3.06 7.83
CA GLU A 61 8.29 2.21 8.96
C GLU A 61 8.41 3.04 10.24
N PHE A 62 7.34 3.74 10.62
CA PHE A 62 7.41 4.73 11.67
C PHE A 62 7.32 4.15 13.09
N SER A 63 6.92 2.88 13.25
CA SER A 63 6.92 2.21 14.56
C SER A 63 6.88 0.69 14.41
N ASN A 64 7.58 -0.01 15.32
CA ASN A 64 7.50 -1.46 15.46
C ASN A 64 6.73 -1.88 16.72
N ARG A 65 5.93 -0.98 17.32
CA ARG A 65 5.05 -1.30 18.45
C ARG A 65 3.76 -1.88 17.92
N CYS A 66 3.39 -3.08 18.40
CA CYS A 66 2.20 -3.81 17.97
C CYS A 66 1.46 -4.37 19.18
N THR A 67 0.12 -4.36 19.14
CA THR A 67 -0.74 -4.97 20.15
C THR A 67 -1.08 -6.42 19.84
N ALA A 68 -0.94 -6.84 18.56
CA ALA A 68 -1.18 -8.20 18.11
C ALA A 68 0.00 -9.14 18.43
N ASP A 69 -0.28 -10.44 18.52
CA ASP A 69 0.73 -11.45 18.87
C ASP A 69 0.85 -12.57 17.81
N CYS A 70 0.73 -12.20 16.53
CA CYS A 70 0.81 -13.13 15.40
C CYS A 70 2.10 -13.95 15.44
N PHE A 71 2.02 -15.27 15.48
CA PHE A 71 3.15 -16.17 15.75
C PHE A 71 4.30 -16.06 14.75
N TYR A 72 4.02 -15.72 13.51
CA TYR A 72 5.03 -15.54 12.45
C TYR A 72 5.67 -14.14 12.44
N CYS A 73 5.15 -13.18 13.23
CA CYS A 73 5.56 -11.78 13.12
C CYS A 73 6.72 -11.45 14.06
N GLY A 74 7.80 -10.89 13.50
CA GLY A 74 8.96 -10.47 14.29
C GLY A 74 8.65 -9.33 15.27
N ILE A 75 7.67 -8.46 14.94
CA ILE A 75 7.27 -7.35 15.81
C ILE A 75 6.07 -7.66 16.72
N ARG A 76 5.68 -8.93 16.86
CA ARG A 76 4.58 -9.34 17.75
C ARG A 76 4.79 -8.85 19.19
N ARG A 77 3.70 -8.63 19.90
CA ARG A 77 3.69 -8.09 21.28
C ARG A 77 4.61 -8.84 22.22
N SER A 78 4.58 -10.18 22.19
CA SER A 78 5.35 -11.06 23.09
C SER A 78 6.86 -11.11 22.81
N ASN A 79 7.34 -10.63 21.64
CA ASN A 79 8.77 -10.65 21.36
C ASN A 79 9.52 -9.60 22.19
N ARG A 80 10.09 -10.04 23.33
CA ARG A 80 10.85 -9.21 24.27
C ARG A 80 12.30 -8.94 23.85
N ALA A 81 12.83 -9.69 22.87
CA ALA A 81 14.18 -9.49 22.36
C ALA A 81 14.29 -8.30 21.39
N LEU A 82 13.16 -7.78 20.91
CA LEU A 82 13.16 -6.68 19.96
C LEU A 82 13.21 -5.32 20.64
N ARG A 83 14.16 -4.49 20.25
CA ARG A 83 14.18 -3.07 20.63
C ARG A 83 12.99 -2.36 19.96
N ARG A 84 12.11 -1.79 20.78
CA ARG A 84 10.94 -1.03 20.31
C ARG A 84 11.32 0.41 20.00
N TYR A 85 10.75 0.94 18.91
CA TYR A 85 10.88 2.34 18.53
C TYR A 85 9.55 2.92 18.04
N ALA A 86 9.49 4.22 17.99
CA ALA A 86 8.49 4.99 17.27
C ALA A 86 9.14 6.29 16.84
N LEU A 87 8.98 6.69 15.59
CA LEU A 87 9.38 7.97 15.07
C LEU A 87 8.44 9.06 15.60
N ASN A 88 8.96 10.24 15.81
CA ASN A 88 8.15 11.42 16.07
C ASN A 88 7.61 12.01 14.76
N LEU A 89 6.75 13.01 14.87
CA LEU A 89 6.07 13.61 13.71
C LEU A 89 7.08 14.27 12.76
N ASP A 90 8.06 14.99 13.27
CA ASP A 90 9.07 15.69 12.46
C ASP A 90 9.94 14.72 11.66
N GLU A 91 10.32 13.58 12.25
CA GLU A 91 11.07 12.52 11.55
C GLU A 91 10.27 11.93 10.39
N ILE A 92 8.96 11.73 10.58
CA ILE A 92 8.05 11.22 9.55
C ILE A 92 7.91 12.25 8.42
N ILE A 93 7.65 13.52 8.75
CA ILE A 93 7.50 14.60 7.78
C ILE A 93 8.80 14.79 6.98
N THR A 94 9.95 14.82 7.65
CA THR A 94 11.26 14.94 7.00
C THR A 94 11.49 13.80 6.00
N SER A 95 11.17 12.58 6.39
CA SER A 95 11.28 11.41 5.52
C SER A 95 10.32 11.49 4.31
N ALA A 96 9.10 11.98 4.51
CA ALA A 96 8.13 12.17 3.45
C ALA A 96 8.54 13.27 2.46
N CYS A 97 9.06 14.39 2.95
CA CYS A 97 9.62 15.46 2.13
C CYS A 97 10.81 14.97 1.30
N TRP A 98 11.68 14.16 1.89
CA TRP A 98 12.79 13.54 1.16
C TRP A 98 12.27 12.65 0.02
N CYS A 99 11.27 11.79 0.27
CA CYS A 99 10.63 10.97 -0.77
C CYS A 99 10.07 11.84 -1.91
N ALA A 100 9.38 12.93 -1.58
CA ALA A 100 8.83 13.86 -2.58
C ALA A 100 9.94 14.52 -3.41
N ALA A 101 11.04 14.95 -2.77
CA ALA A 101 12.20 15.54 -3.43
C ALA A 101 12.92 14.55 -4.36
N GLN A 102 12.95 13.25 -4.02
CA GLN A 102 13.46 12.20 -4.91
C GLN A 102 12.50 11.84 -6.06
N GLY A 103 11.37 12.52 -6.16
CA GLY A 103 10.41 12.31 -7.23
C GLY A 103 9.42 11.18 -6.99
N TYR A 104 9.34 10.60 -5.80
CA TYR A 104 8.33 9.60 -5.48
C TYR A 104 6.94 10.26 -5.41
N GLY A 105 5.99 9.72 -6.19
CA GLY A 105 4.62 10.23 -6.20
C GLY A 105 3.75 9.70 -5.06
N SER A 106 4.24 8.69 -4.34
CA SER A 106 3.51 8.07 -3.21
C SER A 106 4.47 7.44 -2.22
N LEU A 107 3.96 7.25 -0.99
CA LEU A 107 4.64 6.53 0.08
C LEU A 107 3.69 5.61 0.84
N VAL A 108 4.26 4.67 1.58
CA VAL A 108 3.57 3.82 2.55
C VAL A 108 4.02 4.23 3.95
N LEU A 109 3.07 4.49 4.83
CA LEU A 109 3.31 4.61 6.27
C LEU A 109 2.97 3.26 6.90
N GLN A 110 3.96 2.62 7.50
CA GLN A 110 3.82 1.30 8.08
C GLN A 110 4.16 1.30 9.57
N SER A 111 3.37 0.57 10.35
CA SER A 111 3.70 0.26 11.75
C SER A 111 3.07 -1.07 12.18
N GLY A 112 3.33 -1.48 13.43
CA GLY A 112 2.49 -2.48 14.07
C GLY A 112 1.10 -1.93 14.35
N GLU A 113 0.16 -2.84 14.61
CA GLU A 113 -1.25 -2.55 14.87
C GLU A 113 -1.45 -1.95 16.28
N ARG A 114 -2.22 -0.88 16.34
CA ARG A 114 -2.63 -0.20 17.58
C ARG A 114 -4.01 0.44 17.39
N HIS A 115 -4.80 0.48 18.48
CA HIS A 115 -6.19 0.99 18.45
C HIS A 115 -6.45 2.13 19.44
N ASP A 116 -5.41 2.55 20.19
CA ASP A 116 -5.57 3.61 21.17
C ASP A 116 -5.78 4.98 20.51
N ALA A 117 -6.58 5.83 21.15
CA ALA A 117 -6.97 7.12 20.63
C ALA A 117 -5.77 8.06 20.37
N HIS A 118 -4.67 7.91 21.12
CA HIS A 118 -3.45 8.70 20.88
C HIS A 118 -2.82 8.31 19.55
N PHE A 119 -2.70 7.00 19.26
CA PHE A 119 -2.17 6.51 18.00
C PHE A 119 -3.03 6.94 16.80
N ILE A 120 -4.36 6.83 16.92
CA ILE A 120 -5.29 7.24 15.86
C ILE A 120 -5.11 8.72 15.52
N ARG A 121 -5.10 9.60 16.53
CA ARG A 121 -4.85 11.04 16.34
C ARG A 121 -3.48 11.32 15.75
N PHE A 122 -2.43 10.66 16.26
CA PHE A 122 -1.07 10.81 15.76
C PHE A 122 -0.97 10.51 14.24
N VAL A 123 -1.60 9.41 13.80
CA VAL A 123 -1.66 9.06 12.36
C VAL A 123 -2.43 10.11 11.57
N SER A 124 -3.57 10.60 12.09
CA SER A 124 -4.34 11.66 11.45
C SER A 124 -3.54 12.95 11.28
N ASP A 125 -2.77 13.34 12.30
CA ASP A 125 -1.93 14.54 12.25
C ASP A 125 -0.76 14.33 11.26
N ALA A 126 -0.11 13.17 11.29
CA ALA A 126 0.94 12.84 10.33
C ALA A 126 0.44 12.91 8.87
N LEU A 127 -0.76 12.40 8.61
CA LEU A 127 -1.38 12.46 7.28
C LEU A 127 -1.56 13.92 6.82
N ARG A 128 -2.15 14.78 7.66
CA ARG A 128 -2.40 16.18 7.33
C ARG A 128 -1.09 16.93 7.07
N GLU A 129 -0.12 16.78 7.96
CA GLU A 129 1.16 17.46 7.88
C GLU A 129 1.99 17.00 6.66
N ILE A 130 2.05 15.70 6.37
CA ILE A 130 2.71 15.20 5.18
C ILE A 130 2.05 15.77 3.91
N LYS A 131 0.71 15.76 3.85
CA LYS A 131 -0.02 16.32 2.71
C LYS A 131 0.31 17.81 2.52
N ALA A 132 0.37 18.57 3.59
CA ALA A 132 0.71 20.00 3.55
C ALA A 132 2.18 20.22 3.12
N ALA A 133 3.13 19.52 3.75
CA ALA A 133 4.57 19.71 3.56
C ALA A 133 5.09 19.24 2.18
N THR A 134 4.39 18.29 1.52
CA THR A 134 4.80 17.73 0.23
C THR A 134 4.07 18.33 -0.97
N ARG A 135 3.27 19.40 -0.77
CA ARG A 135 2.60 20.10 -1.88
C ARG A 135 3.62 20.78 -2.79
N SER A 136 3.42 20.62 -4.08
CA SER A 136 4.22 21.28 -5.12
C SER A 136 3.41 21.37 -6.41
N GLU A 137 3.93 22.04 -7.44
CA GLU A 137 3.32 22.06 -8.77
C GLU A 137 3.11 20.65 -9.33
N ARG A 138 4.09 19.74 -9.09
CA ARG A 138 4.02 18.34 -9.50
C ARG A 138 3.05 17.52 -8.65
N LEU A 139 2.89 17.87 -7.39
CA LEU A 139 2.05 17.18 -6.40
C LEU A 139 1.10 18.17 -5.73
N PRO A 140 0.08 18.69 -6.43
CA PRO A 140 -0.78 19.76 -5.90
C PRO A 140 -1.57 19.37 -4.65
N GLN A 141 -1.76 18.07 -4.43
CA GLN A 141 -2.38 17.52 -3.24
C GLN A 141 -1.38 16.84 -2.27
N GLY A 142 -0.07 17.07 -2.46
CA GLY A 142 0.97 16.35 -1.77
C GLY A 142 1.08 14.88 -2.23
N VAL A 143 2.07 14.15 -1.71
CA VAL A 143 2.28 12.73 -2.04
C VAL A 143 1.06 11.87 -1.74
N GLY A 144 0.84 10.82 -2.55
CA GLY A 144 -0.16 9.80 -2.25
C GLY A 144 0.27 8.95 -1.06
N ILE A 145 -0.61 8.74 -0.07
CA ILE A 145 -0.28 8.00 1.15
C ILE A 145 -1.09 6.70 1.21
N THR A 146 -0.38 5.58 1.36
CA THR A 146 -0.95 4.28 1.70
C THR A 146 -0.66 3.99 3.17
N LEU A 147 -1.67 3.66 3.96
CA LEU A 147 -1.48 3.19 5.33
C LEU A 147 -1.35 1.66 5.37
N SER A 148 -0.49 1.14 6.24
CA SER A 148 -0.32 -0.28 6.56
C SER A 148 -0.07 -0.41 8.07
N VAL A 149 -1.15 -0.33 8.86
CA VAL A 149 -1.09 -0.22 10.32
C VAL A 149 -2.06 -1.20 11.03
N GLY A 150 -2.32 -2.35 10.40
CA GLY A 150 -3.19 -3.40 10.92
C GLY A 150 -4.67 -3.15 10.66
N GLU A 151 -5.53 -3.92 11.32
CA GLU A 151 -7.00 -3.78 11.23
C GLU A 151 -7.47 -2.59 12.07
N GLN A 152 -8.53 -1.90 11.60
CA GLN A 152 -9.08 -0.73 12.30
C GLN A 152 -10.61 -0.73 12.22
N SER A 153 -11.24 0.13 13.00
CA SER A 153 -12.69 0.31 12.90
C SER A 153 -13.07 1.11 11.64
N PRO A 154 -14.31 0.95 11.14
CA PRO A 154 -14.82 1.76 10.04
C PRO A 154 -14.67 3.27 10.26
N GLU A 155 -14.87 3.74 11.50
CA GLU A 155 -14.76 5.14 11.89
C GLU A 155 -13.32 5.63 11.77
N THR A 156 -12.34 4.81 12.19
CA THR A 156 -10.91 5.11 12.05
C THR A 156 -10.49 5.17 10.59
N TYR A 157 -10.96 4.25 9.76
CA TYR A 157 -10.70 4.32 8.30
C TYR A 157 -11.27 5.59 7.69
N ALA A 158 -12.50 5.99 8.07
CA ALA A 158 -13.13 7.21 7.58
C ALA A 158 -12.37 8.46 8.03
N GLU A 159 -11.92 8.52 9.30
CA GLU A 159 -11.10 9.61 9.83
C GLU A 159 -9.79 9.76 9.06
N TRP A 160 -9.07 8.66 8.85
CA TRP A 160 -7.79 8.70 8.13
C TRP A 160 -7.96 9.02 6.64
N PHE A 161 -9.04 8.55 6.02
CA PHE A 161 -9.38 8.96 4.65
C PHE A 161 -9.61 10.47 4.56
N ALA A 162 -10.39 11.04 5.48
CA ALA A 162 -10.63 12.48 5.56
C ALA A 162 -9.34 13.27 5.87
N ALA A 163 -8.41 12.70 6.63
CA ALA A 163 -7.09 13.28 6.91
C ALA A 163 -6.10 13.22 5.72
N GLY A 164 -6.44 12.47 4.66
CA GLY A 164 -5.64 12.44 3.43
C GLY A 164 -5.01 11.08 3.09
N ALA A 165 -5.35 10.00 3.81
CA ALA A 165 -4.99 8.66 3.38
C ALA A 165 -5.68 8.33 2.05
N HIS A 166 -4.91 7.84 1.10
CA HIS A 166 -5.39 7.59 -0.26
C HIS A 166 -5.66 6.10 -0.50
N ARG A 167 -4.95 5.22 0.20
CA ARG A 167 -5.10 3.77 0.13
C ARG A 167 -4.84 3.14 1.49
N TYR A 168 -5.35 1.95 1.67
CA TYR A 168 -5.04 1.11 2.81
C TYR A 168 -4.53 -0.24 2.33
N LEU A 169 -3.43 -0.72 2.93
CA LEU A 169 -2.89 -2.05 2.71
C LEU A 169 -3.25 -2.91 3.92
N LEU A 170 -4.24 -3.77 3.75
CA LEU A 170 -4.63 -4.79 4.71
C LEU A 170 -4.25 -6.16 4.16
N ARG A 171 -3.51 -6.93 4.95
CA ARG A 171 -3.09 -8.27 4.57
C ARG A 171 -4.14 -9.28 5.00
N MET A 172 -4.59 -10.11 4.09
CA MET A 172 -5.52 -11.19 4.40
C MET A 172 -4.84 -12.32 5.18
N GLU A 173 -3.51 -12.47 5.08
CA GLU A 173 -2.63 -13.45 5.72
C GLU A 173 -3.02 -14.91 5.41
N SER A 174 -4.28 -15.32 5.62
CA SER A 174 -4.78 -16.66 5.29
C SER A 174 -6.24 -16.61 4.85
N SER A 175 -6.59 -17.38 3.81
CA SER A 175 -7.98 -17.61 3.41
C SER A 175 -8.68 -18.71 4.20
N SER A 176 -7.97 -19.43 5.07
CA SER A 176 -8.51 -20.46 5.97
C SER A 176 -8.80 -19.86 7.34
N PRO A 177 -10.07 -19.77 7.78
CA PRO A 177 -10.40 -19.23 9.11
C PRO A 177 -9.74 -20.01 10.26
N ALA A 178 -9.63 -21.34 10.13
CA ALA A 178 -9.00 -22.18 11.16
C ALA A 178 -7.49 -21.90 11.26
N LEU A 179 -6.80 -21.78 10.12
CA LEU A 179 -5.38 -21.44 10.10
C LEU A 179 -5.16 -20.00 10.58
N PHE A 180 -6.01 -19.06 10.16
CA PHE A 180 -5.94 -17.68 10.64
C PHE A 180 -6.04 -17.63 12.17
N ALA A 181 -7.04 -18.27 12.77
CA ALA A 181 -7.21 -18.32 14.24
C ALA A 181 -6.02 -18.99 14.96
N ALA A 182 -5.43 -20.02 14.36
CA ALA A 182 -4.26 -20.70 14.94
C ALA A 182 -2.99 -19.82 14.94
N LEU A 183 -2.85 -18.92 13.96
CA LEU A 183 -1.68 -18.04 13.81
C LEU A 183 -1.84 -16.69 14.52
N HIS A 184 -3.08 -16.27 14.82
CA HIS A 184 -3.41 -14.99 15.43
C HIS A 184 -4.10 -15.22 16.79
N PRO A 185 -3.34 -15.48 17.85
CA PRO A 185 -3.91 -15.62 19.19
C PRO A 185 -4.52 -14.28 19.66
N PRO A 186 -5.52 -14.30 20.54
CA PRO A 186 -6.19 -13.12 21.08
C PRO A 186 -5.26 -12.23 21.93
#